data_5a700ee001451f4c4805c68627a9fe7c
#
_entry.id   5a700ee001451f4c4805c68627a9fe7c
#
_cell.length_a   1.000
_cell.length_b   1.000
_cell.length_c   1.000
_cell.angle_alpha   90.00
_cell.angle_beta   90.00
_cell.angle_gamma   90.00
#
_symmetry.space_group_name_H-M   'P 1'
#
loop_
_entity.id
_entity.type
_entity.pdbx_description
1 polymer ?
#
loop_
_entity_poly.entity_id
_entity_poly.type
_entity_poly.pdbx_seq_one_letter_code
_entity_poly.pdbx_strand_id
1 'polypeptide(L)'
;SRAGISNLISFNYMAYYHDYLAVEFGAYPHQDNLMDLLWERSPLKHVANVNTPTMFIHGENDNDVPIAEAEQYYIALKDVGVETILVRYPREGHGIRETQHMVDVINRSITWYKKYFKSN
;
A
#
# COMPACT_ATOMS: atom_id res chain seq x y z
N SER A 1 -6.21 3.74 1.84
CA SER A 1 -5.65 2.54 1.18
C SER A 1 -5.56 1.39 2.17
N ARG A 2 -5.94 0.21 1.77
CA ARG A 2 -5.82 -1.01 2.57
C ARG A 2 -5.04 -2.05 1.79
N ALA A 3 -3.94 -2.55 2.37
CA ALA A 3 -3.12 -3.63 1.84
C ALA A 3 -2.77 -3.47 0.35
N GLY A 4 -2.48 -2.25 -0.08
CA GLY A 4 -2.20 -1.95 -1.48
C GLY A 4 -0.73 -2.05 -1.84
N ILE A 5 -0.47 -2.30 -3.11
CA ILE A 5 0.87 -2.32 -3.69
C ILE A 5 1.22 -0.90 -4.16
N SER A 6 2.40 -0.41 -3.82
CA SER A 6 2.87 0.92 -4.26
C SER A 6 4.04 0.83 -5.24
N ASN A 7 4.85 -0.22 -5.14
CA ASN A 7 6.03 -0.43 -5.96
C ASN A 7 6.05 -1.89 -6.44
N LEU A 8 5.73 -2.10 -7.72
CA LEU A 8 5.65 -3.44 -8.28
C LEU A 8 7.00 -4.17 -8.27
N ILE A 9 8.12 -3.43 -8.30
CA ILE A 9 9.45 -4.03 -8.28
C ILE A 9 9.73 -4.62 -6.89
N SER A 10 9.57 -3.84 -5.82
CA SER A 10 9.77 -4.35 -4.46
C SER A 10 8.74 -5.42 -4.11
N PHE A 11 7.50 -5.26 -4.56
CA PHE A 11 6.47 -6.29 -4.40
C PHE A 11 6.92 -7.64 -4.94
N ASN A 12 7.49 -7.66 -6.15
CA ASN A 12 7.95 -8.92 -6.75
C ASN A 12 8.99 -9.65 -5.89
N TYR A 13 9.90 -8.89 -5.25
CA TYR A 13 11.00 -9.49 -4.51
C TYR A 13 10.74 -9.69 -3.03
N MET A 14 9.60 -9.25 -2.52
CA MET A 14 9.28 -9.32 -1.09
C MET A 14 8.00 -10.13 -0.80
N ALA A 15 7.10 -10.27 -1.76
CA ALA A 15 5.86 -10.98 -1.58
C ALA A 15 6.07 -12.49 -1.50
N TYR A 16 5.18 -13.16 -0.76
CA TYR A 16 5.19 -14.63 -0.67
C TYR A 16 5.05 -15.29 -2.04
N TYR A 17 4.19 -14.72 -2.89
CA TYR A 17 3.98 -15.20 -4.26
C TYR A 17 4.90 -14.43 -5.22
N HIS A 18 6.20 -14.67 -5.11
CA HIS A 18 7.22 -13.92 -5.85
C HIS A 18 7.17 -14.09 -7.37
N ASP A 19 6.50 -15.11 -7.87
CA ASP A 19 6.34 -15.36 -9.30
C ASP A 19 5.01 -14.82 -9.87
N TYR A 20 4.20 -14.15 -9.04
CA TYR A 20 2.92 -13.58 -9.47
C TYR A 20 3.07 -12.67 -10.69
N LEU A 21 4.03 -11.75 -10.65
CA LEU A 21 4.26 -10.82 -11.77
C LEU A 21 4.78 -11.54 -13.01
N ALA A 22 5.57 -12.60 -12.85
CA ALA A 22 6.04 -13.39 -13.99
C ALA A 22 4.88 -14.05 -14.73
N VAL A 23 3.86 -14.50 -14.00
CA VAL A 23 2.64 -15.05 -14.60
C VAL A 23 1.84 -13.95 -15.31
N GLU A 24 1.65 -12.79 -14.67
CA GLU A 24 0.83 -11.70 -15.21
C GLU A 24 1.49 -11.03 -16.43
N PHE A 25 2.80 -10.86 -16.41
CA PHE A 25 3.54 -10.13 -17.45
C PHE A 25 4.32 -11.05 -18.41
N GLY A 26 4.35 -12.35 -18.15
CA GLY A 26 5.05 -13.32 -18.99
C GLY A 26 6.57 -13.30 -18.84
N ALA A 27 7.14 -12.56 -17.90
CA ALA A 27 8.57 -12.45 -17.67
C ALA A 27 8.87 -11.98 -16.25
N TYR A 28 10.08 -12.26 -15.78
CA TYR A 28 10.56 -11.71 -14.50
C TYR A 28 11.02 -10.27 -14.68
N PRO A 29 11.01 -9.45 -13.59
CA PRO A 29 11.34 -8.02 -13.69
C PRO A 29 12.68 -7.70 -14.35
N HIS A 30 13.67 -8.57 -14.20
CA HIS A 30 15.01 -8.39 -14.77
C HIS A 30 15.11 -8.78 -16.26
N GLN A 31 14.02 -9.22 -16.87
CA GLN A 31 13.96 -9.66 -18.26
C GLN A 31 13.22 -8.65 -19.14
N ASP A 32 13.61 -8.54 -20.41
CA ASP A 32 12.88 -7.81 -21.46
C ASP A 32 12.50 -6.36 -21.10
N ASN A 33 13.35 -5.66 -20.33
CA ASN A 33 13.09 -4.30 -19.85
C ASN A 33 11.78 -4.18 -19.03
N LEU A 34 11.31 -5.28 -18.46
CA LEU A 34 10.07 -5.27 -17.65
C LEU A 34 10.18 -4.35 -16.43
N MET A 35 11.37 -4.13 -15.91
CA MET A 35 11.60 -3.23 -14.78
C MET A 35 11.06 -1.83 -15.05
N ASP A 36 11.29 -1.30 -16.24
CA ASP A 36 10.81 0.03 -16.64
C ASP A 36 9.28 0.08 -16.68
N LEU A 37 8.65 -0.97 -17.23
CA LEU A 37 7.20 -1.07 -17.25
C LEU A 37 6.61 -1.18 -15.85
N LEU A 38 7.20 -2.00 -14.99
CA LEU A 38 6.74 -2.16 -13.61
C LEU A 38 6.84 -0.84 -12.83
N TRP A 39 7.94 -0.10 -13.02
CA TRP A 39 8.08 1.20 -12.38
C TRP A 39 7.06 2.20 -12.90
N GLU A 40 6.85 2.26 -14.21
CA GLU A 40 5.83 3.12 -14.82
C GLU A 40 4.43 2.84 -14.28
N ARG A 41 4.12 1.58 -13.98
CA ARG A 41 2.82 1.15 -13.45
C ARG A 41 2.73 1.20 -11.93
N SER A 42 3.81 1.58 -11.25
CA SER A 42 3.84 1.67 -9.78
C SER A 42 3.29 3.02 -9.32
N PRO A 43 2.29 3.04 -8.40
CA PRO A 43 1.80 4.29 -7.83
C PRO A 43 2.90 5.17 -7.24
N LEU A 44 3.92 4.56 -6.66
CA LEU A 44 5.03 5.27 -6.03
C LEU A 44 5.76 6.22 -7.00
N LYS A 45 5.92 5.81 -8.26
CA LYS A 45 6.54 6.67 -9.29
C LYS A 45 5.83 8.01 -9.43
N HIS A 46 4.52 8.01 -9.26
CA HIS A 46 3.65 9.17 -9.53
C HIS A 46 3.32 9.96 -8.27
N VAL A 47 4.03 9.73 -7.17
CA VAL A 47 3.74 10.33 -5.87
C VAL A 47 3.72 11.86 -5.90
N ALA A 48 4.54 12.48 -6.73
CA ALA A 48 4.60 13.94 -6.85
C ALA A 48 3.28 14.57 -7.35
N ASN A 49 2.42 13.78 -7.98
CA ASN A 49 1.12 14.23 -8.49
C ASN A 49 -0.01 14.02 -7.47
N VAL A 50 0.27 13.45 -6.31
CA VAL A 50 -0.75 13.15 -5.30
C VAL A 50 -0.96 14.38 -4.41
N ASN A 51 -2.22 14.78 -4.26
CA ASN A 51 -2.64 15.84 -3.34
C ASN A 51 -3.62 15.34 -2.27
N THR A 52 -4.15 14.15 -2.43
CA THR A 52 -5.22 13.63 -1.59
C THR A 52 -4.68 13.14 -0.26
N PRO A 53 -5.19 13.65 0.88
CA PRO A 53 -4.87 13.09 2.19
C PRO A 53 -5.13 11.58 2.23
N THR A 54 -4.17 10.82 2.70
CA THR A 54 -4.19 9.36 2.57
C THR A 54 -3.95 8.67 3.92
N MET A 55 -4.84 7.75 4.27
CA MET A 55 -4.64 6.84 5.39
C MET A 55 -4.35 5.43 4.84
N PHE A 56 -3.25 4.85 5.32
CA PHE A 56 -2.89 3.46 5.03
C PHE A 56 -3.29 2.57 6.20
N ILE A 57 -3.86 1.42 5.88
CA ILE A 57 -4.22 0.36 6.84
C ILE A 57 -3.54 -0.91 6.38
N HIS A 58 -2.71 -1.51 7.24
CA HIS A 58 -1.93 -2.68 6.84
C HIS A 58 -1.61 -3.58 8.02
N GLY A 59 -1.76 -4.89 7.83
CA GLY A 59 -1.33 -5.90 8.79
C GLY A 59 0.19 -6.08 8.79
N GLU A 60 0.81 -6.12 9.95
CA GLU A 60 2.27 -6.25 10.07
C GLU A 60 2.80 -7.57 9.53
N ASN A 61 1.98 -8.63 9.54
CA ASN A 61 2.34 -9.98 9.09
C ASN A 61 1.75 -10.31 7.72
N ASP A 62 1.44 -9.32 6.92
CA ASP A 62 0.94 -9.54 5.56
C ASP A 62 2.08 -10.05 4.66
N ASN A 63 1.95 -11.31 4.22
CA ASN A 63 2.91 -11.95 3.32
C ASN A 63 2.47 -11.88 1.85
N ASP A 64 1.20 -11.61 1.60
CA ASP A 64 0.69 -11.45 0.23
C ASP A 64 1.11 -10.09 -0.33
N VAL A 65 0.87 -9.03 0.43
CA VAL A 65 1.38 -7.69 0.13
C VAL A 65 2.15 -7.20 1.36
N PRO A 66 3.48 -7.29 1.35
CA PRO A 66 4.28 -6.88 2.50
C PRO A 66 4.00 -5.43 2.94
N ILE A 67 4.01 -5.20 4.25
CA ILE A 67 3.75 -3.85 4.79
C ILE A 67 4.72 -2.79 4.27
N ALA A 68 5.89 -3.22 3.80
CA ALA A 68 6.84 -2.33 3.16
C ALA A 68 6.25 -1.56 1.96
N GLU A 69 5.22 -2.11 1.30
CA GLU A 69 4.52 -1.42 0.22
C GLU A 69 3.77 -0.18 0.74
N ALA A 70 3.13 -0.28 1.90
CA ALA A 70 2.50 0.86 2.55
C ALA A 70 3.53 1.83 3.14
N GLU A 71 4.59 1.31 3.73
CA GLU A 71 5.66 2.12 4.33
C GLU A 71 6.35 3.01 3.30
N GLN A 72 6.69 2.46 2.13
CA GLN A 72 7.30 3.22 1.03
C GLN A 72 6.43 4.39 0.60
N TYR A 73 5.15 4.13 0.37
CA TYR A 73 4.23 5.16 -0.10
C TYR A 73 3.92 6.20 0.97
N TYR A 74 3.79 5.76 2.22
CA TYR A 74 3.62 6.65 3.37
C TYR A 74 4.78 7.64 3.47
N ILE A 75 6.01 7.17 3.41
CA ILE A 75 7.21 8.03 3.47
C ILE A 75 7.24 9.00 2.29
N ALA A 76 6.98 8.50 1.09
CA ALA A 76 6.99 9.33 -0.11
C ALA A 76 5.92 10.43 -0.07
N LEU A 77 4.72 10.14 0.44
CA LEU A 77 3.68 11.15 0.61
C LEU A 77 4.06 12.19 1.65
N LYS A 78 4.72 11.79 2.74
CA LYS A 78 5.27 12.74 3.72
C LYS A 78 6.28 13.67 3.07
N ASP A 79 7.17 13.13 2.24
CA ASP A 79 8.22 13.91 1.57
C ASP A 79 7.64 14.97 0.63
N VAL A 80 6.52 14.69 -0.03
CA VAL A 80 5.85 15.65 -0.92
C VAL A 80 4.82 16.52 -0.20
N GLY A 81 4.70 16.43 1.12
CA GLY A 81 3.88 17.31 1.93
C GLY A 81 2.40 16.94 2.00
N VAL A 82 2.02 15.73 1.62
CA VAL A 82 0.64 15.25 1.71
C VAL A 82 0.35 14.76 3.12
N GLU A 83 -0.78 15.18 3.71
CA GLU A 83 -1.21 14.67 5.01
C GLU A 83 -1.51 13.18 4.91
N THR A 84 -0.77 12.38 5.67
CA THR A 84 -0.89 10.94 5.61
C THR A 84 -0.60 10.29 6.96
N ILE A 85 -1.27 9.17 7.22
CA ILE A 85 -1.01 8.32 8.38
C ILE A 85 -0.92 6.86 7.95
N LEU A 86 -0.14 6.09 8.69
CA LEU A 86 -0.02 4.64 8.52
C LEU A 86 -0.50 3.97 9.80
N VAL A 87 -1.57 3.18 9.69
CA VAL A 87 -2.10 2.40 10.80
C VAL A 87 -1.66 0.95 10.61
N ARG A 88 -0.82 0.48 11.53
CA ARG A 88 -0.24 -0.88 11.52
C ARG A 88 -0.99 -1.74 12.52
N TYR A 89 -1.36 -2.94 12.10
CA TYR A 89 -2.02 -3.90 13.00
C TYR A 89 -1.11 -5.09 13.28
N PRO A 90 -0.64 -5.27 14.53
CA PRO A 90 0.20 -6.40 14.88
C PRO A 90 -0.55 -7.72 14.71
N ARG A 91 0.16 -8.77 14.37
CA ARG A 91 -0.35 -10.14 14.19
C ARG A 91 -1.31 -10.32 13.01
N GLU A 92 -1.72 -9.26 12.34
CA GLU A 92 -2.66 -9.34 11.21
C GLU A 92 -1.93 -9.58 9.90
N GLY A 93 -2.53 -10.45 9.07
CA GLY A 93 -2.08 -10.70 7.71
C GLY A 93 -2.75 -9.78 6.69
N HIS A 94 -3.02 -10.31 5.49
CA HIS A 94 -3.63 -9.55 4.40
C HIS A 94 -5.06 -9.10 4.74
N GLY A 95 -5.79 -9.89 5.51
CA GLY A 95 -7.10 -9.51 6.06
C GLY A 95 -7.00 -9.23 7.55
N ILE A 96 -7.65 -8.17 8.02
CA ILE A 96 -7.73 -7.86 9.44
C ILE A 96 -8.83 -8.73 10.05
N ARG A 97 -8.48 -9.58 11.01
CA ARG A 97 -9.39 -10.61 11.55
C ARG A 97 -9.71 -10.48 13.02
N GLU A 98 -8.81 -9.93 13.84
CA GLU A 98 -9.09 -9.75 15.26
C GLU A 98 -10.21 -8.72 15.44
N THR A 99 -11.22 -9.05 16.24
CA THR A 99 -12.42 -8.21 16.40
C THR A 99 -12.08 -6.80 16.83
N GLN A 100 -11.16 -6.63 17.79
CA GLN A 100 -10.76 -5.31 18.27
C GLN A 100 -10.09 -4.49 17.15
N HIS A 101 -9.28 -5.12 16.32
CA HIS A 101 -8.66 -4.47 15.17
C HIS A 101 -9.70 -4.07 14.12
N MET A 102 -10.68 -4.93 13.85
CA MET A 102 -11.77 -4.62 12.91
C MET A 102 -12.57 -3.40 13.37
N VAL A 103 -12.90 -3.32 14.66
CA VAL A 103 -13.59 -2.15 15.25
C VAL A 103 -12.72 -0.90 15.10
N ASP A 104 -11.42 -1.01 15.37
CA ASP A 104 -10.49 0.11 15.25
C ASP A 104 -10.41 0.61 13.80
N VAL A 105 -10.33 -0.30 12.82
CA VAL A 105 -10.34 0.04 11.38
C VAL A 105 -11.59 0.86 11.03
N ILE A 106 -12.75 0.41 11.48
CA ILE A 106 -14.03 1.08 11.20
C ILE A 106 -14.03 2.49 11.81
N ASN A 107 -13.68 2.60 13.08
CA ASN A 107 -13.70 3.87 13.80
C ASN A 107 -12.70 4.88 13.19
N ARG A 108 -11.49 4.45 12.87
CA ARG A 108 -10.48 5.31 12.24
C ARG A 108 -10.91 5.75 10.85
N SER A 109 -11.51 4.83 10.08
CA SER A 109 -12.01 5.13 8.73
C SER A 109 -13.12 6.18 8.77
N ILE A 110 -14.08 6.04 9.68
CA ILE A 110 -15.16 7.01 9.87
C ILE A 110 -14.60 8.37 10.27
N THR A 111 -13.70 8.41 11.23
CA THR A 111 -13.06 9.65 11.69
C THR A 111 -12.32 10.36 10.56
N TRP A 112 -11.55 9.58 9.77
CA TRP A 112 -10.81 10.11 8.63
C TRP A 112 -11.73 10.72 7.59
N TYR A 113 -12.78 10.02 7.20
CA TYR A 113 -13.75 10.52 6.24
C TYR A 113 -14.50 11.74 6.76
N LYS A 114 -14.89 11.76 8.03
CA LYS A 114 -15.53 12.94 8.62
C LYS A 114 -14.64 14.18 8.60
N LYS A 115 -13.34 13.99 8.72
CA LYS A 115 -12.37 15.09 8.66
C LYS A 115 -12.33 15.75 7.27
N TYR A 116 -12.41 14.96 6.21
CA TYR A 116 -12.23 15.46 4.84
C TYR A 116 -13.50 15.58 4.02
N PHE A 117 -14.54 14.82 4.33
CA PHE A 117 -15.83 14.89 3.66
C PHE A 117 -16.86 15.55 4.56
N LYS A 118 -16.64 16.81 4.85
CA LYS A 118 -17.59 17.57 5.67
C LYS A 118 -18.85 17.85 4.84
N SER A 119 -20.00 17.36 5.32
CA SER A 119 -21.28 17.81 4.79
C SER A 119 -21.56 19.22 5.27
N ASN A 120 -21.94 20.09 4.36
CA ASN A 120 -22.40 21.42 4.71
C ASN A 120 -23.84 21.35 5.19
#